data_6837e515b8edce585aea1f3f4b614cb5
#
_entry.id   6837e515b8edce585aea1f3f4b614cb5
#
_cell.length_a   1.000
_cell.length_b   1.000
_cell.length_c   1.000
_cell.angle_alpha   90.00
_cell.angle_beta   90.00
_cell.angle_gamma   90.00
#
_symmetry.space_group_name_H-M   'P 1'
#
loop_
_entity.id
_entity.type
_entity.pdbx_description
1 polymer ?
#
loop_
_entity_poly.entity_id
_entity_poly.type
_entity_poly.pdbx_seq_one_letter_code
_entity_poly.pdbx_strand_id
1 'polypeptide(L)'
;ICDSDGTYACKDNALLLKRLSKERKRDEFLKILLAKKPAKLVARMQSDGILDFLLPEAKNVTLLRSIDYLSRVLLKNFAIKASSLCRLAALLDPFSVDIFEVANTLKLSRNQAIHLSKICSSQQEIHPNLGLKDEKKIFYGSNVAALRDIILLQWARELIRQPKLNKSQSDGWLNLLKRCQEWHSPNFPLTGRDVLNAGVSPGRTVGEILQHVEDWWTNSEFMASRDECLNQLKKQIKQLNIDKKE
;
A
#
# COMPACT_ATOMS: atom_id res chain seq x y z
N ILE A 1 18.20 9.57 -23.84
CA ILE A 1 17.78 10.59 -24.84
C ILE A 1 16.98 9.80 -25.85
N CYS A 2 15.63 9.99 -25.90
CA CYS A 2 14.86 9.50 -27.03
C CYS A 2 15.17 10.44 -28.19
N ASP A 3 15.75 9.94 -29.26
CA ASP A 3 15.86 10.67 -30.51
C ASP A 3 14.48 10.76 -31.19
N SER A 4 14.33 11.68 -32.13
CA SER A 4 13.08 11.88 -32.87
C SER A 4 12.65 10.60 -33.61
N ASP A 5 13.61 9.94 -34.24
CA ASP A 5 13.37 8.78 -35.12
C ASP A 5 12.90 7.56 -34.31
N GLY A 6 13.55 7.28 -33.16
CA GLY A 6 13.11 6.25 -32.22
C GLY A 6 11.71 6.52 -31.66
N THR A 7 11.33 7.79 -31.49
CA THR A 7 9.99 8.16 -31.01
C THR A 7 8.92 7.91 -32.06
N TYR A 8 9.16 8.29 -33.32
CA TYR A 8 8.25 8.01 -34.43
C TYR A 8 8.08 6.49 -34.63
N ALA A 9 9.19 5.76 -34.62
CA ALA A 9 9.16 4.29 -34.71
C ALA A 9 8.32 3.65 -33.60
N CYS A 10 8.40 4.14 -32.35
CA CYS A 10 7.59 3.64 -31.24
C CYS A 10 6.10 3.89 -31.45
N LYS A 11 5.72 5.08 -31.93
CA LYS A 11 4.33 5.44 -32.22
C LYS A 11 3.76 4.57 -33.34
N ASP A 12 4.47 4.45 -34.45
CA ASP A 12 4.02 3.68 -35.61
C ASP A 12 3.87 2.18 -35.31
N ASN A 13 4.70 1.67 -34.39
CA ASN A 13 4.67 0.27 -33.97
C ASN A 13 3.83 0.00 -32.72
N ALA A 14 3.12 0.99 -32.16
CA ALA A 14 2.33 0.83 -30.92
C ALA A 14 1.29 -0.30 -31.04
N LEU A 15 0.67 -0.50 -32.20
CA LEU A 15 -0.25 -1.60 -32.48
C LEU A 15 0.38 -2.99 -32.30
N LEU A 16 1.69 -3.14 -32.49
CA LEU A 16 2.39 -4.40 -32.31
C LEU A 16 2.44 -4.84 -30.85
N LEU A 17 2.22 -3.93 -29.89
CA LEU A 17 2.05 -4.28 -28.47
C LEU A 17 0.94 -5.30 -28.26
N LYS A 18 -0.10 -5.34 -29.10
CA LYS A 18 -1.17 -6.34 -29.03
C LYS A 18 -0.66 -7.77 -29.26
N ARG A 19 0.45 -7.94 -29.97
CA ARG A 19 1.05 -9.26 -30.27
C ARG A 19 1.97 -9.77 -29.15
N LEU A 20 2.36 -8.91 -28.21
CA LEU A 20 3.21 -9.30 -27.09
C LEU A 20 2.39 -9.96 -25.98
N SER A 21 3.01 -10.93 -25.28
CA SER A 21 2.40 -11.51 -24.08
C SER A 21 2.17 -10.45 -23.00
N LYS A 22 1.16 -10.68 -22.18
CA LYS A 22 0.82 -9.76 -21.07
C LYS A 22 1.98 -9.65 -20.08
N GLU A 23 2.68 -10.75 -19.82
CA GLU A 23 3.83 -10.83 -18.92
C GLU A 23 4.98 -9.94 -19.42
N ARG A 24 5.30 -10.03 -20.71
CA ARG A 24 6.36 -9.19 -21.31
C ARG A 24 6.00 -7.72 -21.24
N LYS A 25 4.75 -7.36 -21.56
CA LYS A 25 4.26 -5.97 -21.43
C LYS A 25 4.38 -5.46 -20.00
N ARG A 26 3.94 -6.27 -19.02
CA ARG A 26 4.10 -5.96 -17.61
C ARG A 26 5.55 -5.68 -17.23
N ASP A 27 6.44 -6.61 -17.53
CA ASP A 27 7.83 -6.54 -17.08
C ASP A 27 8.54 -5.30 -17.65
N GLU A 28 8.32 -5.00 -18.92
CA GLU A 28 8.88 -3.79 -19.52
C GLU A 28 8.24 -2.51 -18.95
N PHE A 29 6.93 -2.51 -18.72
CA PHE A 29 6.27 -1.34 -18.13
C PHE A 29 6.74 -1.08 -16.69
N LEU A 30 6.84 -2.12 -15.86
CA LEU A 30 7.37 -1.97 -14.50
C LEU A 30 8.84 -1.49 -14.49
N LYS A 31 9.66 -1.89 -15.47
CA LYS A 31 11.02 -1.34 -15.66
C LYS A 31 10.99 0.15 -16.03
N ILE A 32 10.08 0.55 -16.92
CA ILE A 32 9.88 1.97 -17.28
C ILE A 32 9.51 2.78 -16.05
N LEU A 33 8.63 2.27 -15.20
CA LEU A 33 8.25 2.92 -13.95
C LEU A 33 9.43 3.08 -12.97
N LEU A 34 10.45 2.21 -13.03
CA LEU A 34 11.66 2.32 -12.22
C LEU A 34 12.78 3.16 -12.87
N ALA A 35 12.59 3.65 -14.08
CA ALA A 35 13.56 4.50 -14.76
C ALA A 35 13.84 5.80 -13.98
N LYS A 36 14.91 6.51 -14.33
CA LYS A 36 15.36 7.74 -13.66
C LYS A 36 14.32 8.87 -13.70
N LYS A 37 13.51 8.96 -14.77
CA LYS A 37 12.47 9.99 -14.95
C LYS A 37 11.19 9.35 -15.51
N PRO A 38 10.52 8.48 -14.74
CA PRO A 38 9.41 7.68 -15.24
C PRO A 38 8.22 8.54 -15.66
N ALA A 39 7.91 9.61 -14.91
CA ALA A 39 6.79 10.49 -15.21
C ALA A 39 6.94 11.16 -16.59
N LYS A 40 8.16 11.50 -17.01
CA LYS A 40 8.41 12.04 -18.35
C LYS A 40 8.20 10.99 -19.44
N LEU A 41 8.64 9.76 -19.20
CA LEU A 41 8.47 8.66 -20.14
C LEU A 41 6.99 8.30 -20.30
N VAL A 42 6.28 8.13 -19.19
CA VAL A 42 4.85 7.78 -19.20
C VAL A 42 4.01 8.90 -19.83
N ALA A 43 4.31 10.17 -19.54
CA ALA A 43 3.64 11.29 -20.21
C ALA A 43 3.84 11.26 -21.73
N ARG A 44 5.03 10.88 -22.19
CA ARG A 44 5.31 10.71 -23.60
C ARG A 44 4.53 9.52 -24.19
N MET A 45 4.54 8.37 -23.52
CA MET A 45 3.75 7.21 -23.93
C MET A 45 2.26 7.52 -24.02
N GLN A 46 1.74 8.36 -23.12
CA GLN A 46 0.36 8.84 -23.17
C GLN A 46 0.11 9.71 -24.39
N SER A 47 0.97 10.71 -24.65
CA SER A 47 0.82 11.60 -25.81
C SER A 47 0.96 10.90 -27.16
N ASP A 48 1.72 9.80 -27.18
CA ASP A 48 1.93 8.99 -28.40
C ASP A 48 0.88 7.87 -28.55
N GLY A 49 -0.12 7.76 -27.64
CA GLY A 49 -1.17 6.75 -27.67
C GLY A 49 -0.70 5.33 -27.34
N ILE A 50 0.52 5.18 -26.84
CA ILE A 50 1.11 3.86 -26.49
C ILE A 50 0.42 3.26 -25.28
N LEU A 51 0.05 4.10 -24.30
CA LEU A 51 -0.64 3.64 -23.08
C LEU A 51 -2.00 3.03 -23.37
N ASP A 52 -2.70 3.48 -24.42
CA ASP A 52 -4.02 2.95 -24.79
C ASP A 52 -3.97 1.46 -25.18
N PHE A 53 -2.81 1.00 -25.66
CA PHE A 53 -2.57 -0.41 -25.98
C PHE A 53 -1.96 -1.23 -24.84
N LEU A 54 -1.42 -0.56 -23.83
CA LEU A 54 -0.72 -1.18 -22.72
C LEU A 54 -1.58 -1.23 -21.47
N LEU A 55 -2.06 -0.08 -21.02
CA LEU A 55 -2.87 0.12 -19.81
C LEU A 55 -3.63 1.45 -19.94
N PRO A 56 -4.82 1.47 -20.57
CA PRO A 56 -5.61 2.68 -20.80
C PRO A 56 -6.07 3.35 -19.50
N GLU A 57 -6.09 2.63 -18.40
CA GLU A 57 -6.41 3.12 -17.05
C GLU A 57 -5.30 4.01 -16.45
N ALA A 58 -4.09 3.98 -16.99
CA ALA A 58 -2.92 4.72 -16.49
C ALA A 58 -2.96 6.20 -16.89
N LYS A 59 -3.84 6.99 -16.28
CA LYS A 59 -4.14 8.40 -16.69
C LYS A 59 -3.51 9.45 -15.79
N ASN A 60 -3.24 9.14 -14.52
CA ASN A 60 -2.83 10.15 -13.53
C ASN A 60 -1.32 10.41 -13.51
N VAL A 61 -0.79 10.98 -14.57
CA VAL A 61 0.65 11.31 -14.67
C VAL A 61 1.06 12.39 -13.64
N THR A 62 0.13 13.20 -13.16
CA THR A 62 0.42 14.27 -12.18
C THR A 62 0.87 13.68 -10.85
N LEU A 63 0.17 12.65 -10.35
CA LEU A 63 0.56 11.98 -9.11
C LEU A 63 1.91 11.24 -9.27
N LEU A 64 2.15 10.61 -10.42
CA LEU A 64 3.44 10.00 -10.72
C LEU A 64 4.58 11.04 -10.74
N ARG A 65 4.34 12.26 -11.26
CA ARG A 65 5.32 13.37 -11.19
C ARG A 65 5.67 13.76 -9.76
N SER A 66 4.68 13.78 -8.88
CA SER A 66 4.90 14.08 -7.46
C SER A 66 5.71 12.98 -6.77
N ILE A 67 5.43 11.69 -7.04
CA ILE A 67 6.26 10.57 -6.57
C ILE A 67 7.70 10.66 -7.09
N ASP A 68 7.86 11.03 -8.36
CA ASP A 68 9.18 11.20 -8.96
C ASP A 68 9.95 12.38 -8.34
N TYR A 69 9.28 13.49 -8.05
CA TYR A 69 9.84 14.61 -7.31
C TYR A 69 10.27 14.20 -5.90
N LEU A 70 9.40 13.54 -5.13
CA LEU A 70 9.72 13.01 -3.81
C LEU A 70 11.00 12.16 -3.86
N SER A 71 11.05 11.20 -4.78
CA SER A 71 12.16 10.25 -4.88
C SER A 71 13.49 10.92 -5.25
N ARG A 72 13.46 11.96 -6.10
CA ARG A 72 14.67 12.59 -6.64
C ARG A 72 15.15 13.81 -5.85
N VAL A 73 14.26 14.49 -5.17
CA VAL A 73 14.57 15.76 -4.51
C VAL A 73 14.55 15.59 -2.98
N LEU A 74 13.40 15.18 -2.43
CA LEU A 74 13.23 15.14 -0.98
C LEU A 74 13.86 13.90 -0.35
N LEU A 75 13.79 12.76 -1.04
CA LEU A 75 14.31 11.47 -0.54
C LEU A 75 15.66 11.08 -1.14
N LYS A 76 16.33 11.99 -1.86
CA LYS A 76 17.59 11.71 -2.57
C LYS A 76 18.68 11.10 -1.68
N ASN A 77 18.80 11.59 -0.45
CA ASN A 77 19.82 11.17 0.52
C ASN A 77 19.35 10.06 1.47
N PHE A 78 18.16 9.51 1.24
CA PHE A 78 17.59 8.47 2.08
C PHE A 78 17.47 7.16 1.29
N ALA A 79 17.60 6.02 1.98
CA ALA A 79 17.44 4.69 1.38
C ALA A 79 15.96 4.34 1.08
N ILE A 80 15.10 5.35 0.98
CA ILE A 80 13.67 5.21 0.75
C ILE A 80 13.37 5.38 -0.74
N LYS A 81 12.82 4.34 -1.36
CA LYS A 81 12.47 4.36 -2.78
C LYS A 81 11.04 3.89 -2.98
N ALA A 82 10.30 4.59 -3.83
CA ALA A 82 8.99 4.12 -4.29
C ALA A 82 9.15 2.86 -5.13
N SER A 83 8.34 1.85 -4.85
CA SER A 83 8.30 0.60 -5.64
C SER A 83 7.70 0.84 -7.03
N SER A 84 7.87 -0.12 -7.95
CA SER A 84 7.18 -0.07 -9.25
C SER A 84 5.66 -0.12 -9.07
N LEU A 85 5.15 -0.84 -8.06
CA LEU A 85 3.72 -0.91 -7.76
C LEU A 85 3.20 0.39 -7.14
N CYS A 86 3.99 1.08 -6.30
CA CYS A 86 3.67 2.43 -5.84
C CYS A 86 3.51 3.40 -7.02
N ARG A 87 4.43 3.35 -7.98
CA ARG A 87 4.40 4.20 -9.17
C ARG A 87 3.28 3.81 -10.14
N LEU A 88 2.94 2.52 -10.22
CA LEU A 88 1.76 2.05 -10.95
C LEU A 88 0.47 2.58 -10.28
N ALA A 89 0.34 2.43 -8.96
CA ALA A 89 -0.80 2.96 -8.21
C ALA A 89 -0.98 4.48 -8.39
N ALA A 90 0.13 5.23 -8.50
CA ALA A 90 0.08 6.66 -8.77
C ALA A 90 -0.53 7.01 -10.14
N LEU A 91 -0.54 6.10 -11.10
CA LEU A 91 -1.15 6.30 -12.43
C LEU A 91 -2.65 5.99 -12.46
N LEU A 92 -3.14 5.23 -11.47
CA LEU A 92 -4.51 4.75 -11.42
C LEU A 92 -5.38 5.69 -10.59
N ASP A 93 -6.65 5.78 -10.96
CA ASP A 93 -7.67 6.38 -10.12
C ASP A 93 -8.48 5.26 -9.45
N PRO A 94 -8.30 5.04 -8.13
CA PRO A 94 -8.94 3.93 -7.45
C PRO A 94 -10.48 4.03 -7.36
N PHE A 95 -11.04 5.19 -7.66
CA PHE A 95 -12.50 5.40 -7.65
C PHE A 95 -13.15 5.08 -9.00
N SER A 96 -12.37 5.07 -10.08
CA SER A 96 -12.88 4.84 -11.45
C SER A 96 -12.36 3.56 -12.09
N VAL A 97 -11.45 2.83 -11.43
CA VAL A 97 -10.74 1.68 -11.99
C VAL A 97 -10.84 0.47 -11.08
N ASP A 98 -11.24 -0.68 -11.65
CA ASP A 98 -11.12 -1.96 -10.96
C ASP A 98 -9.65 -2.41 -10.90
N ILE A 99 -9.08 -2.36 -9.70
CA ILE A 99 -7.68 -2.70 -9.45
C ILE A 99 -7.39 -4.19 -9.72
N PHE A 100 -8.36 -5.07 -9.51
CA PHE A 100 -8.19 -6.50 -9.81
C PHE A 100 -8.19 -6.75 -11.31
N GLU A 101 -8.97 -5.98 -12.07
CA GLU A 101 -8.96 -6.05 -13.53
C GLU A 101 -7.62 -5.55 -14.10
N VAL A 102 -7.07 -4.46 -13.58
CA VAL A 102 -5.72 -3.98 -13.91
C VAL A 102 -4.67 -5.05 -13.59
N ALA A 103 -4.75 -5.66 -12.41
CA ALA A 103 -3.82 -6.71 -12.01
C ALA A 103 -3.89 -7.92 -12.94
N ASN A 104 -5.09 -8.31 -13.39
CA ASN A 104 -5.29 -9.40 -14.36
C ASN A 104 -4.80 -9.01 -15.76
N THR A 105 -5.07 -7.79 -16.21
CA THR A 105 -4.60 -7.27 -17.51
C THR A 105 -3.07 -7.30 -17.60
N LEU A 106 -2.40 -6.90 -16.53
CA LEU A 106 -0.94 -6.93 -16.42
C LEU A 106 -0.38 -8.29 -15.98
N LYS A 107 -1.21 -9.30 -15.73
CA LYS A 107 -0.76 -10.60 -15.20
C LYS A 107 0.16 -10.44 -13.99
N LEU A 108 -0.22 -9.58 -13.04
CA LEU A 108 0.50 -9.46 -11.78
C LEU A 108 0.42 -10.79 -11.00
N SER A 109 1.49 -11.11 -10.26
CA SER A 109 1.42 -12.23 -9.32
C SER A 109 0.37 -11.95 -8.23
N ARG A 110 -0.12 -13.01 -7.57
CA ARG A 110 -1.09 -12.87 -6.46
C ARG A 110 -0.62 -11.86 -5.40
N ASN A 111 0.65 -11.93 -5.01
CA ASN A 111 1.22 -11.02 -4.02
C ASN A 111 1.29 -9.57 -4.53
N GLN A 112 1.64 -9.37 -5.80
CA GLN A 112 1.63 -8.05 -6.42
C GLN A 112 0.21 -7.46 -6.53
N ALA A 113 -0.77 -8.28 -6.89
CA ALA A 113 -2.17 -7.86 -6.98
C ALA A 113 -2.73 -7.44 -5.60
N ILE A 114 -2.46 -8.24 -4.56
CA ILE A 114 -2.85 -7.91 -3.17
C ILE A 114 -2.15 -6.61 -2.73
N HIS A 115 -0.86 -6.45 -3.02
CA HIS A 115 -0.12 -5.26 -2.67
C HIS A 115 -0.69 -4.01 -3.38
N LEU A 116 -0.92 -4.09 -4.69
CA LEU A 116 -1.51 -3.01 -5.48
C LEU A 116 -2.91 -2.64 -4.97
N SER A 117 -3.76 -3.64 -4.70
CA SER A 117 -5.09 -3.42 -4.14
C SER A 117 -5.01 -2.69 -2.79
N LYS A 118 -4.14 -3.13 -1.87
CA LYS A 118 -3.95 -2.47 -0.57
C LYS A 118 -3.52 -1.00 -0.71
N ILE A 119 -2.59 -0.71 -1.62
CA ILE A 119 -2.10 0.66 -1.85
C ILE A 119 -3.22 1.55 -2.40
N CYS A 120 -4.02 1.04 -3.34
CA CYS A 120 -5.07 1.80 -4.01
C CYS A 120 -6.31 1.98 -3.13
N SER A 121 -6.72 0.92 -2.39
CA SER A 121 -7.93 0.93 -1.57
C SER A 121 -7.75 1.48 -0.16
N SER A 122 -6.51 1.87 0.21
CA SER A 122 -6.27 2.43 1.54
C SER A 122 -7.03 3.73 1.73
N GLN A 123 -8.17 3.63 2.42
CA GLN A 123 -8.95 4.78 2.91
C GLN A 123 -8.35 5.36 4.20
N GLN A 124 -7.34 4.71 4.77
CA GLN A 124 -6.69 5.18 5.98
C GLN A 124 -5.95 6.48 5.67
N GLU A 125 -6.39 7.55 6.31
CA GLU A 125 -5.68 8.83 6.28
C GLU A 125 -4.42 8.72 7.15
N ILE A 126 -3.33 8.35 6.51
CA ILE A 126 -2.00 8.35 7.14
C ILE A 126 -1.38 9.72 6.90
N HIS A 127 -1.13 10.47 7.96
CA HIS A 127 -0.48 11.79 7.89
C HIS A 127 0.46 11.99 9.09
N PRO A 128 1.42 12.93 8.99
CA PRO A 128 2.45 13.14 10.03
C PRO A 128 1.93 13.51 11.41
N ASN A 129 0.74 14.09 11.48
CA ASN A 129 0.11 14.54 12.73
C ASN A 129 -0.76 13.45 13.38
N LEU A 130 -0.70 12.22 12.89
CA LEU A 130 -1.40 11.10 13.52
C LEU A 130 -0.85 10.85 14.92
N GLY A 131 -1.72 10.59 15.88
CA GLY A 131 -1.31 10.21 17.23
C GLY A 131 -0.52 8.89 17.21
N LEU A 132 0.49 8.76 18.05
CA LEU A 132 1.35 7.55 18.10
C LEU A 132 0.53 6.26 18.29
N LYS A 133 -0.56 6.32 19.05
CA LYS A 133 -1.46 5.19 19.27
C LYS A 133 -2.12 4.73 17.95
N ASP A 134 -2.65 5.68 17.18
CA ASP A 134 -3.34 5.38 15.92
C ASP A 134 -2.34 4.95 14.86
N GLU A 135 -1.14 5.55 14.83
CA GLU A 135 -0.04 5.15 13.98
C GLU A 135 0.36 3.69 14.23
N LYS A 136 0.56 3.30 15.49
CA LYS A 136 0.89 1.91 15.87
C LYS A 136 -0.20 0.93 15.44
N LYS A 137 -1.49 1.28 15.57
CA LYS A 137 -2.61 0.45 15.11
C LYS A 137 -2.58 0.25 13.59
N ILE A 138 -2.36 1.33 12.84
CA ILE A 138 -2.26 1.27 11.38
C ILE A 138 -1.06 0.39 10.95
N PHE A 139 0.05 0.49 11.67
CA PHE A 139 1.25 -0.29 11.35
C PHE A 139 1.09 -1.76 11.72
N TYR A 140 0.34 -2.06 12.79
CA TYR A 140 0.08 -3.42 13.22
C TYR A 140 -0.70 -4.22 12.16
N GLY A 141 -0.28 -5.44 11.90
CA GLY A 141 -0.90 -6.28 10.88
C GLY A 141 -0.70 -5.82 9.43
N SER A 142 0.01 -4.70 9.22
CA SER A 142 0.30 -4.18 7.89
C SER A 142 1.69 -4.61 7.41
N ASN A 143 1.81 -4.83 6.11
CA ASN A 143 3.11 -5.06 5.49
C ASN A 143 3.86 -3.72 5.36
N VAL A 144 5.08 -3.64 5.91
CA VAL A 144 5.93 -2.43 5.90
C VAL A 144 6.12 -1.86 4.48
N ALA A 145 6.26 -2.72 3.47
CA ALA A 145 6.41 -2.26 2.10
C ALA A 145 5.14 -1.59 1.56
N ALA A 146 3.95 -2.12 1.91
CA ALA A 146 2.68 -1.51 1.53
C ALA A 146 2.44 -0.20 2.28
N LEU A 147 2.73 -0.14 3.57
CA LEU A 147 2.64 1.09 4.37
C LEU A 147 3.54 2.19 3.80
N ARG A 148 4.79 1.87 3.52
CA ARG A 148 5.72 2.81 2.88
C ARG A 148 5.15 3.39 1.60
N ASP A 149 4.62 2.53 0.73
CA ASP A 149 4.07 2.95 -0.56
C ASP A 149 2.80 3.79 -0.38
N ILE A 150 1.95 3.48 0.61
CA ILE A 150 0.79 4.30 0.99
C ILE A 150 1.22 5.68 1.49
N ILE A 151 2.19 5.74 2.41
CA ILE A 151 2.71 7.02 2.94
C ILE A 151 3.28 7.88 1.81
N LEU A 152 4.04 7.30 0.89
CA LEU A 152 4.58 8.00 -0.27
C LEU A 152 3.48 8.56 -1.18
N LEU A 153 2.40 7.80 -1.43
CA LEU A 153 1.26 8.25 -2.21
C LEU A 153 0.50 9.38 -1.52
N GLN A 154 0.28 9.29 -0.20
CA GLN A 154 -0.39 10.34 0.56
C GLN A 154 0.45 11.63 0.56
N TRP A 155 1.76 11.53 0.79
CA TRP A 155 2.66 12.67 0.69
C TRP A 155 2.65 13.30 -0.71
N ALA A 156 2.65 12.48 -1.76
CA ALA A 156 2.59 12.97 -3.13
C ALA A 156 1.25 13.68 -3.44
N ARG A 157 0.13 13.19 -2.88
CA ARG A 157 -1.18 13.86 -2.99
C ARG A 157 -1.19 15.20 -2.25
N GLU A 158 -0.57 15.26 -1.08
CA GLU A 158 -0.44 16.53 -0.36
C GLU A 158 0.38 17.56 -1.13
N LEU A 159 1.48 17.14 -1.77
CA LEU A 159 2.27 18.03 -2.65
C LEU A 159 1.48 18.56 -3.85
N ILE A 160 0.48 17.83 -4.34
CA ILE A 160 -0.41 18.32 -5.41
C ILE A 160 -1.35 19.39 -4.85
N ARG A 161 -1.92 19.15 -3.65
CA ARG A 161 -2.82 20.10 -2.98
C ARG A 161 -2.08 21.36 -2.52
N GLN A 162 -0.88 21.18 -1.99
CA GLN A 162 -0.03 22.24 -1.45
C GLN A 162 1.41 22.12 -1.99
N PRO A 163 1.71 22.72 -3.16
CA PRO A 163 3.01 22.55 -3.83
C PRO A 163 4.22 23.08 -3.03
N LYS A 164 3.98 23.94 -2.04
CA LYS A 164 5.03 24.50 -1.18
C LYS A 164 4.82 24.04 0.26
N LEU A 165 5.18 22.79 0.56
CA LEU A 165 5.29 22.34 1.94
C LEU A 165 6.44 23.07 2.62
N ASN A 166 6.23 23.54 3.85
CA ASN A 166 7.31 24.06 4.67
C ASN A 166 8.22 22.92 5.14
N LYS A 167 9.38 23.29 5.72
CA LYS A 167 10.36 22.31 6.18
C LYS A 167 9.76 21.37 7.24
N SER A 168 9.03 21.91 8.21
CA SER A 168 8.41 21.12 9.28
C SER A 168 7.43 20.07 8.75
N GLN A 169 6.61 20.41 7.77
CA GLN A 169 5.69 19.47 7.11
C GLN A 169 6.45 18.36 6.38
N SER A 170 7.49 18.72 5.63
CA SER A 170 8.33 17.75 4.94
C SER A 170 9.09 16.83 5.91
N ASP A 171 9.61 17.37 7.00
CA ASP A 171 10.28 16.61 8.06
C ASP A 171 9.29 15.67 8.77
N GLY A 172 8.05 16.09 8.96
CA GLY A 172 6.97 15.24 9.50
C GLY A 172 6.75 13.98 8.66
N TRP A 173 6.59 14.13 7.35
CA TRP A 173 6.45 12.99 6.42
C TRP A 173 7.68 12.09 6.41
N LEU A 174 8.89 12.68 6.41
CA LEU A 174 10.12 11.91 6.47
C LEU A 174 10.23 11.09 7.75
N ASN A 175 9.90 11.68 8.90
CA ASN A 175 9.90 10.98 10.18
C ASN A 175 8.89 9.85 10.23
N LEU A 176 7.69 10.05 9.66
CA LEU A 176 6.68 8.99 9.53
C LEU A 176 7.21 7.82 8.68
N LEU A 177 7.87 8.10 7.55
CA LEU A 177 8.51 7.05 6.73
C LEU A 177 9.62 6.32 7.48
N LYS A 178 10.44 7.01 8.27
CA LYS A 178 11.48 6.38 9.10
C LYS A 178 10.87 5.46 10.14
N ARG A 179 9.88 5.93 10.90
CA ARG A 179 9.17 5.10 11.88
C ARG A 179 8.52 3.87 11.23
N CYS A 180 7.95 4.03 10.04
CA CYS A 180 7.42 2.91 9.27
C CYS A 180 8.49 1.87 8.90
N GLN A 181 9.70 2.30 8.52
CA GLN A 181 10.81 1.39 8.19
C GLN A 181 11.37 0.67 9.42
N GLU A 182 11.39 1.35 10.55
CA GLU A 182 11.90 0.83 11.83
C GLU A 182 10.84 0.01 12.58
N TRP A 183 9.60 -0.01 12.07
CA TRP A 183 8.50 -0.70 12.73
C TRP A 183 8.70 -2.22 12.72
N HIS A 184 8.68 -2.79 13.92
CA HIS A 184 8.62 -4.21 14.15
C HIS A 184 7.26 -4.54 14.78
N SER A 185 6.44 -5.26 14.04
CA SER A 185 5.12 -5.64 14.53
C SER A 185 5.25 -6.53 15.76
N PRO A 186 4.70 -6.14 16.92
CA PRO A 186 4.72 -7.00 18.08
C PRO A 186 3.88 -8.26 17.84
N ASN A 187 4.28 -9.37 18.46
CA ASN A 187 3.56 -10.63 18.36
C ASN A 187 2.42 -10.66 19.38
N PHE A 188 1.21 -10.94 18.92
CA PHE A 188 0.09 -11.18 19.81
C PHE A 188 0.35 -12.39 20.70
N PRO A 189 0.20 -12.28 22.04
CA PRO A 189 0.67 -13.30 22.96
C PRO A 189 -0.23 -14.55 23.07
N LEU A 190 -1.44 -14.54 22.47
CA LEU A 190 -2.35 -15.68 22.48
C LEU A 190 -2.46 -16.34 21.10
N THR A 191 -2.91 -17.60 21.12
CA THR A 191 -3.15 -18.42 19.95
C THR A 191 -4.55 -19.06 20.02
N GLY A 192 -5.03 -19.64 18.92
CA GLY A 192 -6.29 -20.40 18.93
C GLY A 192 -6.30 -21.56 19.95
N ARG A 193 -5.13 -22.13 20.31
CA ARG A 193 -5.04 -23.16 21.34
C ARG A 193 -5.42 -22.64 22.72
N ASP A 194 -5.10 -21.39 23.04
CA ASP A 194 -5.45 -20.79 24.32
C ASP A 194 -6.97 -20.66 24.46
N VAL A 195 -7.67 -20.37 23.36
CA VAL A 195 -9.13 -20.29 23.30
C VAL A 195 -9.76 -21.68 23.48
N LEU A 196 -9.20 -22.70 22.81
CA LEU A 196 -9.65 -24.09 22.95
C LEU A 196 -9.43 -24.59 24.39
N ASN A 197 -8.27 -24.31 25.00
CA ASN A 197 -7.96 -24.67 26.37
C ASN A 197 -8.88 -23.97 27.40
N ALA A 198 -9.46 -22.84 27.03
CA ALA A 198 -10.45 -22.14 27.84
C ALA A 198 -11.89 -22.71 27.71
N GLY A 199 -12.06 -23.83 27.00
CA GLY A 199 -13.32 -24.58 26.88
C GLY A 199 -14.23 -24.19 25.73
N VAL A 200 -13.71 -23.43 24.75
CA VAL A 200 -14.47 -23.13 23.51
C VAL A 200 -14.33 -24.27 22.51
N SER A 201 -15.44 -24.73 21.95
CA SER A 201 -15.42 -25.75 20.90
C SER A 201 -14.74 -25.27 19.62
N PRO A 202 -14.01 -26.15 18.89
CA PRO A 202 -13.41 -25.80 17.61
C PRO A 202 -14.44 -25.25 16.62
N GLY A 203 -14.11 -24.13 15.94
CA GLY A 203 -14.98 -23.52 14.96
C GLY A 203 -14.69 -22.04 14.77
N ARG A 204 -15.56 -21.37 14.04
CA ARG A 204 -15.46 -19.93 13.70
C ARG A 204 -15.36 -19.04 14.94
N THR A 205 -16.08 -19.41 16.01
CA THR A 205 -16.11 -18.67 17.29
C THR A 205 -14.72 -18.52 17.92
N VAL A 206 -13.80 -19.50 17.72
CA VAL A 206 -12.42 -19.40 18.21
C VAL A 206 -11.71 -18.18 17.59
N GLY A 207 -11.86 -17.97 16.28
CA GLY A 207 -11.27 -16.85 15.58
C GLY A 207 -11.88 -15.52 16.02
N GLU A 208 -13.19 -15.47 16.19
CA GLU A 208 -13.93 -14.27 16.60
C GLU A 208 -13.50 -13.81 18.01
N ILE A 209 -13.43 -14.74 18.96
CA ILE A 209 -12.97 -14.45 20.32
C ILE A 209 -11.52 -13.97 20.32
N LEU A 210 -10.64 -14.66 19.57
CA LEU A 210 -9.24 -14.31 19.48
C LEU A 210 -9.07 -12.89 18.92
N GLN A 211 -9.83 -12.54 17.87
CA GLN A 211 -9.82 -11.21 17.28
C GLN A 211 -10.26 -10.12 18.27
N HIS A 212 -11.33 -10.35 19.06
CA HIS A 212 -11.76 -9.40 20.07
C HIS A 212 -10.70 -9.14 21.15
N VAL A 213 -9.98 -10.20 21.57
CA VAL A 213 -8.88 -10.05 22.54
C VAL A 213 -7.69 -9.34 21.92
N GLU A 214 -7.39 -9.61 20.66
CA GLU A 214 -6.33 -8.94 19.90
C GLU A 214 -6.64 -7.45 19.70
N ASP A 215 -7.90 -7.09 19.36
CA ASP A 215 -8.36 -5.71 19.26
C ASP A 215 -8.24 -4.97 20.62
N TRP A 216 -8.58 -5.64 21.71
CA TRP A 216 -8.38 -5.09 23.06
C TRP A 216 -6.89 -4.87 23.36
N TRP A 217 -6.02 -5.84 23.02
CA TRP A 217 -4.59 -5.76 23.21
C TRP A 217 -3.95 -4.63 22.37
N THR A 218 -4.37 -4.45 21.12
CA THR A 218 -3.92 -3.34 20.28
C THR A 218 -4.38 -2.00 20.84
N ASN A 219 -5.58 -1.93 21.44
CA ASN A 219 -6.08 -0.74 22.12
C ASN A 219 -5.30 -0.39 23.40
N SER A 220 -4.65 -1.37 24.05
CA SER A 220 -3.74 -1.17 25.16
C SER A 220 -2.31 -0.79 24.72
N GLU A 221 -2.14 -0.40 23.44
CA GLU A 221 -0.84 -0.09 22.80
C GLU A 221 0.16 -1.25 22.88
N PHE A 222 -0.34 -2.50 22.83
CA PHE A 222 0.47 -3.72 22.89
C PHE A 222 1.17 -3.95 24.25
N MET A 223 0.78 -3.23 25.29
CA MET A 223 1.43 -3.29 26.61
C MET A 223 0.92 -4.43 27.48
N ALA A 224 -0.29 -4.93 27.22
CA ALA A 224 -0.88 -5.97 28.05
C ALA A 224 -0.10 -7.28 27.91
N SER A 225 0.24 -7.88 29.07
CA SER A 225 0.94 -9.16 29.18
C SER A 225 0.06 -10.32 28.71
N ARG A 226 0.69 -11.51 28.54
CA ARG A 226 -0.03 -12.74 28.21
C ARG A 226 -1.11 -13.07 29.27
N ASP A 227 -0.82 -12.87 30.53
CA ASP A 227 -1.77 -13.17 31.62
C ASP A 227 -2.97 -12.25 31.60
N GLU A 228 -2.76 -10.96 31.31
CA GLU A 228 -3.83 -10.00 31.12
C GLU A 228 -4.69 -10.33 29.91
N CYS A 229 -4.07 -10.75 28.80
CA CYS A 229 -4.78 -11.24 27.63
C CYS A 229 -5.59 -12.50 27.92
N LEU A 230 -5.07 -13.45 28.71
CA LEU A 230 -5.81 -14.64 29.15
C LEU A 230 -7.00 -14.26 30.06
N ASN A 231 -6.84 -13.28 30.93
CA ASN A 231 -7.93 -12.78 31.76
C ASN A 231 -9.02 -12.11 30.90
N GLN A 232 -8.62 -11.33 29.88
CA GLN A 232 -9.56 -10.74 28.93
C GLN A 232 -10.27 -11.82 28.10
N LEU A 233 -9.58 -12.85 27.67
CA LEU A 233 -10.14 -14.01 26.99
C LEU A 233 -11.27 -14.67 27.82
N LYS A 234 -11.03 -14.93 29.11
CA LYS A 234 -12.03 -15.50 30.02
C LYS A 234 -13.27 -14.60 30.17
N LYS A 235 -13.08 -13.27 30.17
CA LYS A 235 -14.21 -12.32 30.21
C LYS A 235 -15.04 -12.39 28.95
N GLN A 236 -14.42 -12.43 27.77
CA GLN A 236 -15.11 -12.54 26.48
C GLN A 236 -15.93 -13.83 26.38
N ILE A 237 -15.36 -14.97 26.81
CA ILE A 237 -16.06 -16.26 26.79
C ILE A 237 -17.29 -16.23 27.71
N LYS A 238 -17.19 -15.61 28.90
CA LYS A 238 -18.36 -15.47 29.80
C LYS A 238 -19.46 -14.61 29.17
N GLN A 239 -19.12 -13.54 28.52
CA GLN A 239 -20.05 -12.63 27.87
C GLN A 239 -20.83 -13.33 26.74
N LEU A 240 -20.12 -14.05 25.88
CA LEU A 240 -20.73 -14.84 24.80
C LEU A 240 -21.64 -15.98 25.30
N ASN A 241 -21.37 -16.54 26.47
CA ASN A 241 -22.21 -17.58 27.09
C ASN A 241 -23.47 -17.00 27.76
N ILE A 242 -23.50 -15.72 28.10
CA ILE A 242 -24.68 -15.00 28.58
C ILE A 242 -25.60 -14.68 27.42
N ASP A 243 -25.04 -14.12 26.32
CA ASP A 243 -25.81 -13.73 25.12
C ASP A 243 -26.44 -14.94 24.35
N LYS A 244 -25.98 -16.17 24.60
CA LYS A 244 -26.57 -17.40 24.06
C LYS A 244 -27.65 -18.01 24.94
N LYS A 245 -27.91 -17.48 26.13
CA LYS A 245 -28.93 -17.96 27.08
C LYS A 245 -30.20 -17.08 27.14
N GLU A 246 -30.15 -15.92 26.49
CA GLU A 246 -31.31 -15.08 26.18
C GLU A 246 -31.82 -15.38 24.75
#